data_f5d2380be955cd7e15ad239763af9b86
#
_entry.id   f5d2380be955cd7e15ad239763af9b86
#
_cell.length_a   1.000
_cell.length_b   1.000
_cell.length_c   1.000
_cell.angle_alpha   90.00
_cell.angle_beta   90.00
_cell.angle_gamma   90.00
#
_symmetry.space_group_name_H-M   'P 1'
#
loop_
_entity.id
_entity.type
_entity.pdbx_description
1 polymer ?
#
loop_
_entity_poly.entity_id
_entity_poly.type
_entity_poly.pdbx_seq_one_letter_code
_entity_poly.pdbx_strand_id
1 'polypeptide(L)'
;MEFKVENLTGIGEYSKKEFLSKKGEHEGELFIAPNDKVFLVQRKNTIEVRTDRNLSKLLREQYESVMSSRYFGIGGVEVVMSGQMSLDEIYDMARLSYNLTKELE
;
A
#
# COMPACT_ATOMS: atom_id res chain seq x y z
N MET A 1 1.26 -1.60 18.04
CA MET A 1 0.46 -0.51 17.40
C MET A 1 0.10 -0.92 15.98
N GLU A 2 -1.11 -0.61 15.59
CA GLU A 2 -1.57 -0.94 14.24
C GLU A 2 -1.29 0.18 13.26
N PHE A 3 -1.02 -0.20 12.01
CA PHE A 3 -0.95 0.75 10.90
C PHE A 3 -2.35 1.30 10.62
N LYS A 4 -2.48 2.61 10.55
CA LYS A 4 -3.72 3.31 10.15
C LYS A 4 -3.38 4.45 9.23
N VAL A 5 -4.03 4.51 8.08
CA VAL A 5 -3.79 5.57 7.10
C VAL A 5 -4.06 6.95 7.69
N GLU A 6 -5.05 7.09 8.56
CA GLU A 6 -5.35 8.37 9.22
C GLU A 6 -4.23 8.90 10.11
N ASN A 7 -3.29 8.03 10.51
CA ASN A 7 -2.10 8.44 11.26
C ASN A 7 -0.91 8.77 10.35
N LEU A 8 -1.09 8.62 9.05
CA LEU A 8 -0.05 8.92 8.08
C LEU A 8 0.09 10.43 7.92
N THR A 9 1.28 10.94 8.18
CA THR A 9 1.59 12.38 8.05
C THR A 9 2.33 12.64 6.74
N GLY A 10 2.37 13.90 6.32
CA GLY A 10 3.11 14.29 5.13
C GLY A 10 2.45 13.97 3.81
N ILE A 11 1.16 13.64 3.82
CA ILE A 11 0.36 13.46 2.61
C ILE A 11 -0.77 14.47 2.57
N GLY A 12 -1.32 14.69 1.37
CA GLY A 12 -2.46 15.57 1.18
C GLY A 12 -3.79 14.82 1.31
N GLU A 13 -4.77 15.28 0.57
CA GLU A 13 -6.11 14.71 0.61
C GLU A 13 -6.14 13.31 0.01
N TYR A 14 -7.06 12.51 0.49
CA TYR A 14 -7.35 11.18 -0.05
C TYR A 14 -8.79 10.81 0.27
N SER A 15 -9.31 9.81 -0.45
CA SER A 15 -10.61 9.23 -0.17
C SER A 15 -10.46 7.73 0.09
N LYS A 16 -11.50 7.15 0.66
CA LYS A 16 -11.51 5.73 1.00
C LYS A 16 -12.73 5.06 0.37
N LYS A 17 -12.53 3.85 -0.14
CA LYS A 17 -13.60 3.06 -0.74
C LYS A 17 -13.46 1.62 -0.30
N GLU A 18 -14.57 0.93 -0.07
CA GLU A 18 -14.55 -0.48 0.25
C GLU A 18 -14.07 -1.29 -0.95
N PHE A 19 -13.20 -2.26 -0.71
CA PHE A 19 -12.71 -3.17 -1.73
C PHE A 19 -13.46 -4.50 -1.64
N LEU A 20 -14.27 -4.77 -2.67
CA LEU A 20 -15.07 -5.98 -2.73
C LEU A 20 -14.53 -6.94 -3.78
N SER A 21 -14.64 -8.23 -3.50
CA SER A 21 -14.34 -9.28 -4.48
C SER A 21 -15.40 -9.30 -5.58
N LYS A 22 -15.18 -10.11 -6.63
CA LYS A 22 -16.15 -10.31 -7.70
C LYS A 22 -17.48 -10.86 -7.18
N LYS A 23 -17.46 -11.55 -6.02
CA LYS A 23 -18.66 -12.11 -5.38
C LYS A 23 -19.32 -11.14 -4.40
N GLY A 24 -18.77 -9.91 -4.27
CA GLY A 24 -19.27 -8.89 -3.35
C GLY A 24 -18.82 -9.05 -1.91
N GLU A 25 -17.84 -9.90 -1.65
CA GLU A 25 -17.28 -10.10 -0.31
C GLU A 25 -16.25 -9.02 0.00
N HIS A 26 -16.25 -8.56 1.26
CA HIS A 26 -15.29 -7.54 1.72
C HIS A 26 -13.86 -8.11 1.72
N GLU A 27 -12.97 -7.45 1.00
CA GLU A 27 -11.54 -7.83 0.95
C GLU A 27 -10.63 -6.81 1.62
N GLY A 28 -11.11 -5.60 1.84
CA GLY A 28 -10.32 -4.54 2.45
C GLY A 28 -10.81 -3.16 2.09
N GLU A 29 -9.88 -2.21 2.14
CA GLU A 29 -10.16 -0.80 1.84
C GLU A 29 -9.19 -0.31 0.77
N LEU A 30 -9.70 0.48 -0.16
CA LEU A 30 -8.87 1.19 -1.14
C LEU A 30 -8.72 2.63 -0.69
N PHE A 31 -7.49 3.13 -0.71
CA PHE A 31 -7.20 4.54 -0.43
C PHE A 31 -6.77 5.20 -1.74
N ILE A 32 -7.42 6.31 -2.06
CA ILE A 32 -7.41 6.89 -3.40
C ILE A 32 -6.88 8.32 -3.34
N ALA A 33 -5.88 8.60 -4.18
CA ALA A 33 -5.27 9.93 -4.28
C ALA A 33 -6.20 10.90 -5.04
N PRO A 34 -5.92 12.21 -5.01
CA PRO A 34 -6.79 13.20 -5.68
C PRO A 34 -6.96 13.00 -7.18
N ASN A 35 -6.05 12.28 -7.83
CA ASN A 35 -6.15 11.96 -9.26
C ASN A 35 -6.99 10.71 -9.55
N ASP A 36 -7.76 10.25 -8.56
CA ASP A 36 -8.63 9.07 -8.63
C ASP A 36 -7.90 7.73 -8.78
N LYS A 37 -6.61 7.71 -8.49
CA LYS A 37 -5.81 6.48 -8.54
C LYS A 37 -5.55 5.96 -7.14
N VAL A 38 -5.60 4.64 -6.98
CA VAL A 38 -5.36 3.97 -5.70
C VAL A 38 -3.88 4.06 -5.35
N PHE A 39 -3.57 4.48 -4.12
CA PHE A 39 -2.19 4.49 -3.63
C PHE A 39 -1.93 3.44 -2.54
N LEU A 40 -2.97 2.88 -1.95
CA LEU A 40 -2.81 1.88 -0.91
C LEU A 40 -4.04 1.00 -0.84
N VAL A 41 -3.80 -0.30 -0.70
CA VAL A 41 -4.85 -1.28 -0.41
C VAL A 41 -4.57 -1.83 0.97
N GLN A 42 -5.53 -1.69 1.88
CA GLN A 42 -5.40 -2.25 3.22
C GLN A 42 -6.28 -3.47 3.34
N ARG A 43 -5.66 -4.63 3.57
CA ARG A 43 -6.33 -5.89 3.83
C ARG A 43 -6.25 -6.19 5.32
N LYS A 44 -6.81 -7.31 5.74
CA LYS A 44 -6.84 -7.69 7.16
C LYS A 44 -5.45 -7.71 7.80
N ASN A 45 -4.49 -8.35 7.15
CA ASN A 45 -3.14 -8.56 7.68
C ASN A 45 -2.02 -7.94 6.86
N THR A 46 -2.35 -7.40 5.70
CA THR A 46 -1.36 -6.84 4.78
C THR A 46 -1.79 -5.48 4.25
N ILE A 47 -0.81 -4.73 3.79
CA ILE A 47 -1.07 -3.56 2.95
C ILE A 47 -0.35 -3.75 1.62
N GLU A 48 -0.90 -3.15 0.57
CA GLU A 48 -0.26 -3.12 -0.75
C GLU A 48 -0.02 -1.67 -1.12
N VAL A 49 1.19 -1.38 -1.58
CA VAL A 49 1.58 -0.02 -1.95
C VAL A 49 2.32 -0.03 -3.28
N ARG A 50 2.28 1.12 -3.98
CA ARG A 50 3.07 1.29 -5.21
C ARG A 50 4.52 1.54 -4.88
N THR A 51 5.39 0.98 -5.71
CA THR A 51 6.82 1.26 -5.71
C THR A 51 7.26 1.35 -7.18
N ASP A 52 8.54 1.61 -7.42
CA ASP A 52 9.07 1.29 -8.73
C ASP A 52 9.49 -0.20 -8.74
N ARG A 53 9.82 -0.71 -9.92
CA ARG A 53 10.16 -2.15 -10.07
C ARG A 53 11.42 -2.52 -9.31
N ASN A 54 12.42 -1.63 -9.30
CA ASN A 54 13.69 -1.91 -8.63
C ASN A 54 13.51 -1.95 -7.12
N LEU A 55 12.77 -1.01 -6.55
CA LEU A 55 12.50 -0.99 -5.12
C LEU A 55 11.66 -2.20 -4.70
N SER A 56 10.66 -2.57 -5.51
CA SER A 56 9.87 -3.77 -5.26
C SER A 56 10.76 -5.01 -5.15
N LYS A 57 11.67 -5.17 -6.11
CA LYS A 57 12.61 -6.30 -6.11
C LYS A 57 13.51 -6.30 -4.88
N LEU A 58 14.10 -5.15 -4.55
CA LEU A 58 14.98 -5.02 -3.39
C LEU A 58 14.27 -5.36 -2.08
N LEU A 59 13.06 -4.87 -1.91
CA LEU A 59 12.29 -5.13 -0.68
C LEU A 59 11.92 -6.60 -0.57
N ARG A 60 11.55 -7.24 -1.68
CA ARG A 60 11.22 -8.67 -1.67
C ARG A 60 12.44 -9.55 -1.37
N GLU A 61 13.61 -9.12 -1.78
CA GLU A 61 14.86 -9.83 -1.48
C GLU A 61 15.30 -9.63 -0.04
N GLN A 62 15.06 -8.44 0.51
CA GLN A 62 15.50 -8.08 1.86
C GLN A 62 14.58 -8.59 2.96
N TYR A 63 13.27 -8.62 2.72
CA TYR A 63 12.28 -8.98 3.73
C TYR A 63 11.42 -10.15 3.27
N GLU A 64 11.36 -11.22 4.07
CA GLU A 64 10.46 -12.34 3.79
C GLU A 64 8.99 -11.95 3.88
N SER A 65 8.68 -10.92 4.68
CA SER A 65 7.32 -10.42 4.86
C SER A 65 6.83 -9.54 3.71
N VAL A 66 7.65 -9.34 2.67
CA VAL A 66 7.29 -8.51 1.52
C VAL A 66 7.17 -9.39 0.28
N MET A 67 6.03 -9.27 -0.39
CA MET A 67 5.68 -10.05 -1.58
C MET A 67 5.34 -9.11 -2.74
N SER A 68 5.24 -9.65 -3.96
CA SER A 68 4.69 -8.90 -5.08
C SER A 68 3.24 -8.52 -4.79
N SER A 69 2.85 -7.32 -5.18
CA SER A 69 1.48 -6.86 -4.97
C SER A 69 0.52 -7.58 -5.91
N ARG A 70 -0.58 -8.09 -5.35
CA ARG A 70 -1.67 -8.66 -6.15
C ARG A 70 -2.43 -7.57 -6.90
N TYR A 71 -2.54 -6.40 -6.29
CA TYR A 71 -3.29 -5.28 -6.85
C TYR A 71 -2.47 -4.47 -7.86
N PHE A 72 -1.22 -4.12 -7.49
CA PHE A 72 -0.35 -3.27 -8.32
C PHE A 72 0.61 -4.05 -9.23
N GLY A 73 0.71 -5.36 -9.04
CA GLY A 73 1.64 -6.18 -9.81
C GLY A 73 3.10 -5.92 -9.47
N ILE A 74 3.97 -6.01 -10.46
CA ILE A 74 5.43 -5.85 -10.26
C ILE A 74 5.86 -4.43 -9.91
N GLY A 75 4.98 -3.46 -10.08
CA GLY A 75 5.22 -2.07 -9.69
C GLY A 75 4.78 -1.76 -8.27
N GLY A 76 4.59 -2.77 -7.43
CA GLY A 76 4.21 -2.59 -6.04
C GLY A 76 4.59 -3.77 -5.17
N VAL A 77 4.31 -3.66 -3.89
CA VAL A 77 4.57 -4.73 -2.92
C VAL A 77 3.38 -4.91 -2.01
N GLU A 78 3.24 -6.12 -1.49
CA GLU A 78 2.30 -6.45 -0.42
C GLU A 78 3.12 -6.76 0.82
N VAL A 79 2.85 -6.07 1.92
CA VAL A 79 3.63 -6.15 3.15
C VAL A 79 2.77 -6.71 4.28
N VAL A 80 3.26 -7.77 4.93
CA VAL A 80 2.61 -8.30 6.14
C VAL A 80 2.88 -7.32 7.28
N MET A 81 1.81 -6.75 7.83
CA MET A 81 1.94 -5.67 8.83
C MET A 81 2.57 -6.13 10.15
N SER A 82 2.47 -7.41 10.48
CA SER A 82 3.09 -7.98 11.68
C SER A 82 4.45 -8.61 11.40
N GLY A 83 5.02 -8.35 10.22
CA GLY A 83 6.28 -8.97 9.80
C GLY A 83 7.52 -8.19 10.23
N GLN A 84 8.55 -8.30 9.41
CA GLN A 84 9.89 -7.78 9.74
C GLN A 84 10.03 -6.26 9.66
N MET A 85 9.18 -5.59 8.85
CA MET A 85 9.27 -4.14 8.72
C MET A 85 8.65 -3.46 9.93
N SER A 86 9.34 -2.43 10.44
CA SER A 86 8.83 -1.62 11.54
C SER A 86 7.62 -0.82 11.07
N LEU A 87 6.81 -0.35 12.03
CA LEU A 87 5.67 0.50 11.72
C LEU A 87 6.11 1.77 11.00
N ASP A 88 7.23 2.39 11.42
CA ASP A 88 7.75 3.59 10.77
C ASP A 88 8.15 3.34 9.31
N GLU A 89 8.76 2.19 9.05
CA GLU A 89 9.11 1.80 7.68
C GLU A 89 7.85 1.61 6.81
N ILE A 90 6.81 1.02 7.39
CA ILE A 90 5.53 0.83 6.68
C ILE A 90 4.90 2.19 6.36
N TYR A 91 4.92 3.13 7.31
CA TYR A 91 4.43 4.50 7.05
C TYR A 91 5.24 5.19 5.96
N ASP A 92 6.57 5.02 5.95
CA ASP A 92 7.42 5.58 4.90
C ASP A 92 7.06 5.01 3.52
N MET A 93 6.79 3.71 3.45
CA MET A 93 6.36 3.07 2.22
C MET A 93 5.02 3.62 1.74
N ALA A 94 4.09 3.85 2.65
CA ALA A 94 2.78 4.42 2.32
C ALA A 94 2.90 5.85 1.78
N ARG A 95 3.79 6.68 2.38
CA ARG A 95 4.04 8.04 1.90
C ARG A 95 4.65 8.03 0.49
N LEU A 96 5.63 7.17 0.28
CA LEU A 96 6.24 7.02 -1.04
C LEU A 96 5.19 6.63 -2.08
N SER A 97 4.34 5.67 -1.74
CA SER A 97 3.27 5.23 -2.63
C SER A 97 2.31 6.37 -2.97
N TYR A 98 1.93 7.17 -1.98
CA TYR A 98 1.06 8.33 -2.21
C TYR A 98 1.70 9.30 -3.20
N ASN A 99 2.98 9.63 -3.00
CA ASN A 99 3.70 10.56 -3.86
C ASN A 99 3.86 10.02 -5.28
N LEU A 100 4.20 8.74 -5.42
CA LEU A 100 4.30 8.10 -6.74
C LEU A 100 2.95 8.11 -7.46
N THR A 101 1.88 7.77 -6.75
CA THR A 101 0.54 7.70 -7.31
C THR A 101 0.06 9.07 -7.78
N LYS A 102 0.30 10.09 -6.96
CA LYS A 102 -0.10 11.47 -7.24
C LYS A 102 0.54 12.00 -8.53
N GLU A 103 1.72 11.50 -8.90
CA GLU A 103 2.43 11.89 -10.11
C GLU A 103 1.97 11.16 -11.37
N LEU A 104 1.14 10.15 -11.24
CA LEU A 104 0.60 9.42 -12.39
C LEU A 104 -0.45 10.26 -13.11
N GLU A 105 -0.46 10.15 -14.45
CA GLU A 105 -1.40 10.85 -15.30
C GLU A 105 -2.70 10.07 -15.49
#